data_d9541fd91e3bb27f977ec98c665d527a
#
_entry.id   d9541fd91e3bb27f977ec98c665d527a
#
_cell.length_a   1.000
_cell.length_b   1.000
_cell.length_c   1.000
_cell.angle_alpha   90.00
_cell.angle_beta   90.00
_cell.angle_gamma   90.00
#
_symmetry.space_group_name_H-M   'P 1'
#
loop_
_entity.id
_entity.type
_entity.pdbx_description
1 polymer ?
#
loop_
_entity_poly.entity_id
_entity_poly.type
_entity_poly.pdbx_seq_one_letter_code
_entity_poly.pdbx_strand_id
1 'polypeptide(L)'
;MSLLPNIARAWPAGLLGAALAVGVSAQAPRTPSQPAAKDPLAQADAALQAGEADKALTLLQPLATSGAGQAEALNLECRVHYMLQQWDAAIKECEEAVRLDGQNSDYHLWLGRALGEKASRASFLSAYSLAKRARAEFEEAVRLNPRNADALADLGEFYKDAPGVIGGGADKAAGIAAQLDKVDAGRAHELRGRMAEGSKDYGTAEREFKQAVSAGAHPALQWVTLAGFYREHERWADMDSAVHGILAAVARDKHAGVALYDGASVLTSAKRDPALAAKMLEDYLASSSKTEDAPAFIALNWLARLKDQLGDTAAANQERAQALALAHDFKPDRDGQH
;
A
#
# COMPACT_ATOMS: atom_id res chain seq x y z
N MET A 1 -2.22 27.48 15.86
CA MET A 1 -1.22 26.46 16.26
C MET A 1 -1.87 25.11 16.00
N SER A 2 -1.51 24.48 14.92
CA SER A 2 -2.01 23.15 14.54
C SER A 2 -1.26 22.11 15.38
N LEU A 3 -1.98 21.36 16.23
CA LEU A 3 -1.43 20.33 17.10
C LEU A 3 -1.30 18.95 16.39
N LEU A 4 -1.57 18.89 15.09
CA LEU A 4 -1.45 17.69 14.28
C LEU A 4 -0.65 17.98 12.99
N PRO A 5 0.66 18.28 13.05
CA PRO A 5 1.38 18.69 11.85
C PRO A 5 1.75 17.56 10.89
N ASN A 6 1.55 16.27 11.20
CA ASN A 6 2.14 15.20 10.39
C ASN A 6 1.35 13.88 10.24
N ILE A 7 0.10 13.79 10.69
CA ILE A 7 -0.65 12.53 10.44
C ILE A 7 -0.95 12.36 8.93
N ALA A 8 -1.06 13.46 8.19
CA ALA A 8 -1.35 13.44 6.75
C ALA A 8 -0.14 13.19 5.83
N ARG A 9 1.09 13.14 6.38
CA ARG A 9 2.32 12.92 5.59
C ARG A 9 3.00 11.58 5.80
N ALA A 10 2.50 10.76 6.72
CA ALA A 10 3.24 9.61 7.23
C ALA A 10 2.67 8.24 6.79
N TRP A 11 1.65 8.21 5.94
CA TRP A 11 1.23 6.95 5.36
C TRP A 11 1.84 6.83 3.96
N PRO A 12 2.95 6.10 3.80
CA PRO A 12 3.35 5.66 2.47
C PRO A 12 2.28 4.69 1.97
N ALA A 13 1.74 4.94 0.80
CA ALA A 13 0.92 3.97 0.10
C ALA A 13 1.66 2.63 0.09
N GLY A 14 1.04 1.65 0.69
CA GLY A 14 1.22 0.22 0.65
C GLY A 14 2.59 -0.41 0.52
N LEU A 15 2.91 -1.20 1.51
CA LEU A 15 3.92 -2.26 1.45
C LEU A 15 3.22 -3.60 1.64
N LEU A 16 2.74 -4.21 0.57
CA LEU A 16 2.19 -5.57 0.58
C LEU A 16 3.10 -6.55 -0.17
N GLY A 17 3.78 -7.38 0.59
CA GLY A 17 4.42 -8.58 0.07
C GLY A 17 3.58 -9.81 0.42
N ALA A 18 2.84 -10.36 -0.54
CA ALA A 18 2.12 -11.63 -0.37
C ALA A 18 3.12 -12.79 -0.35
N ALA A 19 3.29 -13.45 0.79
CA ALA A 19 4.01 -14.72 0.91
C ALA A 19 3.05 -15.87 0.68
N LEU A 20 3.16 -16.54 -0.48
CA LEU A 20 2.49 -17.82 -0.76
C LEU A 20 3.24 -18.97 -0.07
N ALA A 21 2.66 -19.51 1.00
CA ALA A 21 3.10 -20.78 1.57
C ALA A 21 2.46 -21.94 0.80
N VAL A 22 3.26 -22.67 0.02
CA VAL A 22 2.82 -23.88 -0.69
C VAL A 22 2.91 -25.06 0.27
N GLY A 23 1.77 -25.49 0.79
CA GLY A 23 1.62 -26.77 1.49
C GLY A 23 1.33 -27.87 0.47
N VAL A 24 2.27 -28.81 0.27
CA VAL A 24 2.07 -29.99 -0.57
C VAL A 24 1.31 -31.04 0.22
N SER A 25 0.03 -31.23 -0.06
CA SER A 25 -0.73 -32.41 0.36
C SER A 25 -0.94 -33.31 -0.86
N ALA A 26 -0.44 -34.55 -0.78
CA ALA A 26 -0.64 -35.57 -1.81
C ALA A 26 -2.10 -35.98 -1.87
N GLN A 27 -2.78 -35.74 -3.00
CA GLN A 27 -4.11 -36.21 -3.30
C GLN A 27 -4.12 -37.24 -4.44
N ALA A 28 -4.98 -38.25 -4.29
CA ALA A 28 -5.21 -39.34 -5.26
C ALA A 28 -5.76 -38.81 -6.61
N PRO A 29 -5.60 -39.57 -7.72
CA PRO A 29 -5.96 -39.11 -9.06
C PRO A 29 -7.46 -38.96 -9.21
N ARG A 30 -7.90 -37.72 -9.50
CA ARG A 30 -9.28 -37.40 -9.86
C ARG A 30 -9.45 -37.44 -11.40
N THR A 31 -10.57 -37.99 -11.82
CA THR A 31 -11.09 -37.95 -13.21
C THR A 31 -11.10 -36.50 -13.74
N PRO A 32 -10.89 -36.29 -15.06
CA PRO A 32 -10.89 -34.96 -15.64
C PRO A 32 -12.29 -34.36 -15.55
N SER A 33 -12.48 -33.48 -14.56
CA SER A 33 -13.65 -32.62 -14.45
C SER A 33 -13.49 -31.41 -15.40
N GLN A 34 -14.61 -30.98 -15.99
CA GLN A 34 -14.73 -29.72 -16.76
C GLN A 34 -13.88 -28.59 -16.17
N PRO A 35 -13.35 -27.66 -17.03
CA PRO A 35 -12.63 -26.52 -16.52
C PRO A 35 -13.51 -25.82 -15.49
N ALA A 36 -13.09 -25.84 -14.23
CA ALA A 36 -13.78 -25.18 -13.14
C ALA A 36 -14.00 -23.72 -13.56
N ALA A 37 -15.26 -23.29 -13.53
CA ALA A 37 -15.58 -21.89 -13.66
C ALA A 37 -14.70 -21.16 -12.62
N LYS A 38 -13.87 -20.20 -13.05
CA LYS A 38 -12.99 -19.48 -12.15
C LYS A 38 -13.87 -18.88 -11.05
N ASP A 39 -13.52 -19.12 -9.82
CA ASP A 39 -14.21 -18.59 -8.64
C ASP A 39 -14.47 -17.09 -8.83
N PRO A 40 -15.72 -16.60 -8.74
CA PRO A 40 -16.04 -15.20 -8.94
C PRO A 40 -15.29 -14.26 -7.99
N LEU A 41 -15.03 -14.66 -6.74
CA LEU A 41 -14.22 -13.89 -5.79
C LEU A 41 -12.77 -13.79 -6.27
N ALA A 42 -12.17 -14.89 -6.72
CA ALA A 42 -10.83 -14.87 -7.28
C ALA A 42 -10.71 -14.02 -8.56
N GLN A 43 -11.78 -13.95 -9.37
CA GLN A 43 -11.82 -13.05 -10.54
C GLN A 43 -11.92 -11.58 -10.12
N ALA A 44 -12.71 -11.29 -9.09
CA ALA A 44 -12.85 -9.95 -8.55
C ALA A 44 -11.53 -9.46 -7.90
N ASP A 45 -10.87 -10.32 -7.11
CA ASP A 45 -9.56 -10.01 -6.54
C ASP A 45 -8.51 -9.78 -7.64
N ALA A 46 -8.48 -10.60 -8.68
CA ALA A 46 -7.58 -10.39 -9.81
C ALA A 46 -7.85 -9.05 -10.54
N ALA A 47 -9.11 -8.64 -10.67
CA ALA A 47 -9.47 -7.35 -11.25
C ALA A 47 -9.05 -6.19 -10.32
N LEU A 48 -9.24 -6.33 -9.01
CA LEU A 48 -8.77 -5.38 -8.00
C LEU A 48 -7.24 -5.19 -8.10
N GLN A 49 -6.48 -6.26 -8.06
CA GLN A 49 -5.01 -6.22 -8.19
C GLN A 49 -4.56 -5.61 -9.53
N ALA A 50 -5.30 -5.84 -10.62
CA ALA A 50 -5.02 -5.22 -11.90
C ALA A 50 -5.36 -3.72 -11.97
N GLY A 51 -6.03 -3.17 -10.96
CA GLY A 51 -6.54 -1.79 -10.94
C GLY A 51 -7.78 -1.59 -11.83
N GLU A 52 -8.49 -2.67 -12.18
CA GLU A 52 -9.73 -2.66 -12.97
C GLU A 52 -10.94 -2.43 -12.03
N ALA A 53 -11.04 -1.22 -11.43
CA ALA A 53 -11.99 -0.92 -10.37
C ALA A 53 -13.44 -1.20 -10.75
N ASP A 54 -13.87 -0.74 -11.93
CA ASP A 54 -15.23 -0.91 -12.40
C ASP A 54 -15.61 -2.39 -12.61
N LYS A 55 -14.67 -3.17 -13.13
CA LYS A 55 -14.83 -4.61 -13.33
C LYS A 55 -14.88 -5.35 -12.00
N ALA A 56 -14.01 -4.99 -11.04
CA ALA A 56 -14.03 -5.57 -9.71
C ALA A 56 -15.38 -5.35 -9.03
N LEU A 57 -15.90 -4.11 -9.00
CA LEU A 57 -17.22 -3.78 -8.44
C LEU A 57 -18.35 -4.55 -9.14
N THR A 58 -18.33 -4.65 -10.47
CA THR A 58 -19.33 -5.41 -11.22
C THR A 58 -19.37 -6.88 -10.82
N LEU A 59 -18.19 -7.49 -10.58
CA LEU A 59 -18.09 -8.88 -10.16
C LEU A 59 -18.50 -9.08 -8.69
N LEU A 60 -18.23 -8.10 -7.82
CA LEU A 60 -18.49 -8.18 -6.37
C LEU A 60 -19.95 -7.92 -6.01
N GLN A 61 -20.63 -7.01 -6.70
CA GLN A 61 -21.99 -6.59 -6.39
C GLN A 61 -22.98 -7.77 -6.11
N PRO A 62 -23.06 -8.83 -6.92
CA PRO A 62 -23.95 -9.95 -6.62
C PRO A 62 -23.49 -10.80 -5.43
N LEU A 63 -22.18 -10.80 -5.10
CA LEU A 63 -21.59 -11.61 -4.03
C LEU A 63 -21.69 -10.93 -2.66
N ALA A 64 -21.69 -9.59 -2.64
CA ALA A 64 -21.75 -8.79 -1.42
C ALA A 64 -23.17 -8.75 -0.78
N THR A 65 -24.20 -9.21 -1.49
CA THR A 65 -25.59 -9.12 -1.00
C THR A 65 -25.96 -10.21 -0.02
N SER A 66 -25.51 -11.44 -0.22
CA SER A 66 -25.80 -12.58 0.65
C SER A 66 -25.02 -13.84 0.23
N GLY A 67 -24.91 -14.80 1.15
CA GLY A 67 -24.40 -16.13 0.85
C GLY A 67 -22.98 -16.40 1.36
N ALA A 68 -22.45 -17.55 1.00
CA ALA A 68 -21.09 -17.92 1.33
C ALA A 68 -20.08 -17.00 0.60
N GLY A 69 -19.12 -16.44 1.34
CA GLY A 69 -18.15 -15.48 0.79
C GLY A 69 -18.60 -14.02 0.83
N GLN A 70 -19.78 -13.70 1.40
CA GLN A 70 -20.25 -12.32 1.50
C GLN A 70 -19.27 -11.41 2.24
N ALA A 71 -18.70 -11.85 3.36
CA ALA A 71 -17.73 -11.05 4.11
C ALA A 71 -16.48 -10.73 3.28
N GLU A 72 -15.98 -11.70 2.53
CA GLU A 72 -14.84 -11.52 1.62
C GLU A 72 -15.19 -10.58 0.48
N ALA A 73 -16.37 -10.73 -0.15
CA ALA A 73 -16.82 -9.81 -1.19
C ALA A 73 -16.90 -8.36 -0.70
N LEU A 74 -17.46 -8.14 0.49
CA LEU A 74 -17.54 -6.81 1.11
C LEU A 74 -16.15 -6.25 1.45
N ASN A 75 -15.22 -7.08 1.92
CA ASN A 75 -13.84 -6.64 2.12
C ASN A 75 -13.17 -6.26 0.80
N LEU A 76 -13.39 -7.01 -0.27
CA LEU A 76 -12.89 -6.64 -1.59
C LEU A 76 -13.54 -5.34 -2.12
N GLU A 77 -14.86 -5.13 -1.92
CA GLU A 77 -15.51 -3.84 -2.25
C GLU A 77 -14.93 -2.68 -1.44
N CYS A 78 -14.67 -2.87 -0.13
CA CYS A 78 -13.97 -1.90 0.69
C CYS A 78 -12.61 -1.52 0.08
N ARG A 79 -11.82 -2.49 -0.35
CA ARG A 79 -10.50 -2.27 -0.97
C ARG A 79 -10.61 -1.55 -2.31
N VAL A 80 -11.63 -1.85 -3.13
CA VAL A 80 -11.90 -1.10 -4.37
C VAL A 80 -12.26 0.37 -4.05
N HIS A 81 -13.17 0.61 -3.09
CA HIS A 81 -13.53 1.97 -2.71
C HIS A 81 -12.38 2.72 -2.03
N TYR A 82 -11.51 2.02 -1.28
CA TYR A 82 -10.26 2.56 -0.76
C TYR A 82 -9.36 3.06 -1.91
N MET A 83 -9.11 2.22 -2.90
CA MET A 83 -8.34 2.53 -4.10
C MET A 83 -8.93 3.72 -4.89
N LEU A 84 -10.27 3.85 -4.92
CA LEU A 84 -11.00 4.97 -5.51
C LEU A 84 -11.05 6.22 -4.61
N GLN A 85 -10.45 6.19 -3.42
CA GLN A 85 -10.46 7.25 -2.41
C GLN A 85 -11.89 7.62 -1.92
N GLN A 86 -12.81 6.67 -1.99
CA GLN A 86 -14.20 6.80 -1.54
C GLN A 86 -14.32 6.31 -0.09
N TRP A 87 -13.69 7.03 0.84
CA TRP A 87 -13.44 6.60 2.21
C TRP A 87 -14.69 6.22 2.99
N ASP A 88 -15.82 6.90 2.79
CA ASP A 88 -17.08 6.60 3.47
C ASP A 88 -17.66 5.25 3.03
N ALA A 89 -17.62 4.96 1.73
CA ALA A 89 -18.04 3.68 1.19
C ALA A 89 -17.11 2.57 1.67
N ALA A 90 -15.80 2.76 1.57
CA ALA A 90 -14.81 1.80 2.05
C ALA A 90 -15.01 1.44 3.53
N ILE A 91 -15.18 2.43 4.42
CA ILE A 91 -15.42 2.19 5.85
C ILE A 91 -16.70 1.38 6.06
N LYS A 92 -17.81 1.75 5.39
CA LYS A 92 -19.08 1.06 5.53
C LYS A 92 -18.98 -0.43 5.17
N GLU A 93 -18.32 -0.74 4.08
CA GLU A 93 -18.19 -2.11 3.59
C GLU A 93 -17.22 -2.93 4.43
N CYS A 94 -16.10 -2.34 4.85
CA CYS A 94 -15.19 -2.97 5.81
C CYS A 94 -15.85 -3.23 7.16
N GLU A 95 -16.66 -2.29 7.71
CA GLU A 95 -17.43 -2.49 8.94
C GLU A 95 -18.39 -3.68 8.81
N GLU A 96 -19.03 -3.82 7.67
CA GLU A 96 -19.94 -4.93 7.42
C GLU A 96 -19.20 -6.26 7.25
N ALA A 97 -18.04 -6.28 6.60
CA ALA A 97 -17.17 -7.46 6.51
C ALA A 97 -16.74 -7.93 7.90
N VAL A 98 -16.27 -7.02 8.76
CA VAL A 98 -15.90 -7.30 10.16
C VAL A 98 -17.11 -7.78 10.97
N ARG A 99 -18.29 -7.22 10.75
CA ARG A 99 -19.53 -7.64 11.44
C ARG A 99 -19.90 -9.09 11.09
N LEU A 100 -19.65 -9.52 9.85
CA LEU A 100 -19.94 -10.87 9.37
C LEU A 100 -18.87 -11.88 9.82
N ASP A 101 -17.63 -11.50 9.82
CA ASP A 101 -16.51 -12.32 10.28
C ASP A 101 -15.46 -11.47 11.02
N GLY A 102 -15.71 -11.21 12.28
CA GLY A 102 -14.81 -10.46 13.18
C GLY A 102 -13.60 -11.25 13.66
N GLN A 103 -13.30 -12.42 13.09
CA GLN A 103 -12.08 -13.17 13.41
C GLN A 103 -11.04 -13.11 12.28
N ASN A 104 -11.32 -12.39 11.23
CA ASN A 104 -10.40 -12.22 10.11
C ASN A 104 -9.50 -11.00 10.33
N SER A 105 -8.20 -11.22 10.50
CA SER A 105 -7.17 -10.18 10.70
C SER A 105 -7.14 -9.15 9.57
N ASP A 106 -7.34 -9.58 8.32
CA ASP A 106 -7.23 -8.69 7.15
C ASP A 106 -8.43 -7.74 7.06
N TYR A 107 -9.63 -8.15 7.51
CA TYR A 107 -10.79 -7.26 7.53
C TYR A 107 -10.61 -6.10 8.51
N HIS A 108 -10.04 -6.39 9.70
CA HIS A 108 -9.68 -5.36 10.66
C HIS A 108 -8.56 -4.45 10.13
N LEU A 109 -7.55 -5.02 9.46
CA LEU A 109 -6.48 -4.26 8.84
C LEU A 109 -7.03 -3.23 7.84
N TRP A 110 -7.87 -3.67 6.90
CA TRP A 110 -8.43 -2.79 5.88
C TRP A 110 -9.40 -1.74 6.45
N LEU A 111 -10.18 -2.10 7.47
CA LEU A 111 -11.00 -1.12 8.19
C LEU A 111 -10.10 -0.06 8.88
N GLY A 112 -9.02 -0.50 9.51
CA GLY A 112 -8.03 0.39 10.12
C GLY A 112 -7.41 1.37 9.12
N ARG A 113 -7.02 0.89 7.93
CA ARG A 113 -6.49 1.70 6.82
C ARG A 113 -7.51 2.73 6.34
N ALA A 114 -8.74 2.31 6.05
CA ALA A 114 -9.79 3.22 5.58
C ALA A 114 -10.13 4.32 6.61
N LEU A 115 -10.18 3.97 7.90
CA LEU A 115 -10.37 4.92 9.00
C LEU A 115 -9.20 5.89 9.12
N GLY A 116 -7.97 5.41 8.96
CA GLY A 116 -6.75 6.22 9.01
C GLY A 116 -6.70 7.25 7.88
N GLU A 117 -7.01 6.84 6.66
CA GLU A 117 -7.08 7.73 5.50
C GLU A 117 -8.16 8.80 5.66
N LYS A 118 -9.34 8.43 6.15
CA LYS A 118 -10.38 9.40 6.46
C LYS A 118 -9.96 10.34 7.59
N ALA A 119 -9.26 9.85 8.62
CA ALA A 119 -8.78 10.67 9.73
C ALA A 119 -7.79 11.74 9.25
N SER A 120 -6.91 11.43 8.31
CA SER A 120 -5.90 12.37 7.78
C SER A 120 -6.52 13.60 7.09
N ARG A 121 -7.75 13.46 6.59
CA ARG A 121 -8.50 14.49 5.85
C ARG A 121 -9.62 15.13 6.67
N ALA A 122 -9.87 14.65 7.89
CA ALA A 122 -10.97 15.08 8.72
C ALA A 122 -10.64 16.34 9.55
N SER A 123 -11.69 17.03 10.03
CA SER A 123 -11.53 18.08 11.02
C SER A 123 -11.00 17.51 12.35
N PHE A 124 -10.32 18.33 13.16
CA PHE A 124 -9.62 17.90 14.37
C PHE A 124 -10.42 16.93 15.27
N LEU A 125 -11.68 17.23 15.57
CA LEU A 125 -12.51 16.39 16.45
C LEU A 125 -12.85 15.04 15.79
N SER A 126 -13.18 15.07 14.51
CA SER A 126 -13.46 13.85 13.74
C SER A 126 -12.19 13.01 13.55
N ALA A 127 -11.06 13.66 13.26
CA ALA A 127 -9.76 13.02 13.12
C ALA A 127 -9.37 12.25 14.39
N TYR A 128 -9.57 12.86 15.57
CA TYR A 128 -9.30 12.21 16.86
C TYR A 128 -10.11 10.91 17.04
N SER A 129 -11.41 10.97 16.78
CA SER A 129 -12.29 9.80 16.89
C SER A 129 -11.92 8.70 15.90
N LEU A 130 -11.70 9.06 14.63
CA LEU A 130 -11.33 8.14 13.57
C LEU A 130 -9.97 7.48 13.83
N ALA A 131 -8.97 8.25 14.25
CA ALA A 131 -7.64 7.73 14.57
C ALA A 131 -7.67 6.73 15.75
N LYS A 132 -8.49 6.99 16.78
CA LYS A 132 -8.68 6.02 17.88
C LYS A 132 -9.31 4.73 17.40
N ARG A 133 -10.27 4.81 16.48
CA ARG A 133 -10.88 3.63 15.88
C ARG A 133 -9.86 2.88 15.01
N ALA A 134 -9.14 3.58 14.14
CA ALA A 134 -8.10 2.98 13.31
C ALA A 134 -7.07 2.19 14.14
N ARG A 135 -6.60 2.80 15.26
CA ARG A 135 -5.72 2.10 16.19
C ARG A 135 -6.33 0.81 16.73
N ALA A 136 -7.59 0.84 17.18
CA ALA A 136 -8.25 -0.33 17.73
C ALA A 136 -8.36 -1.46 16.71
N GLU A 137 -8.64 -1.12 15.45
CA GLU A 137 -8.69 -2.10 14.36
C GLU A 137 -7.31 -2.69 14.05
N PHE A 138 -6.24 -1.89 14.01
CA PHE A 138 -4.88 -2.41 13.85
C PHE A 138 -4.44 -3.29 15.03
N GLU A 139 -4.74 -2.88 16.28
CA GLU A 139 -4.48 -3.69 17.47
C GLU A 139 -5.20 -5.04 17.39
N GLU A 140 -6.45 -5.04 16.94
CA GLU A 140 -7.24 -6.27 16.77
C GLU A 140 -6.70 -7.16 15.63
N ALA A 141 -6.31 -6.56 14.49
CA ALA A 141 -5.70 -7.30 13.40
C ALA A 141 -4.43 -8.03 13.86
N VAL A 142 -3.56 -7.37 14.61
CA VAL A 142 -2.35 -7.98 15.19
C VAL A 142 -2.70 -9.03 16.25
N ARG A 143 -3.72 -8.82 17.07
CA ARG A 143 -4.18 -9.79 18.08
C ARG A 143 -4.68 -11.08 17.41
N LEU A 144 -5.44 -10.96 16.34
CA LEU A 144 -6.00 -12.09 15.59
C LEU A 144 -4.93 -12.87 14.84
N ASN A 145 -3.99 -12.16 14.21
CA ASN A 145 -2.85 -12.77 13.52
C ASN A 145 -1.53 -12.05 13.85
N PRO A 146 -0.81 -12.48 14.91
CA PRO A 146 0.46 -11.87 15.31
C PRO A 146 1.61 -12.04 14.29
N ARG A 147 1.36 -12.77 13.21
CA ARG A 147 2.30 -12.96 12.10
C ARG A 147 1.89 -12.18 10.84
N ASN A 148 0.82 -11.41 10.89
CA ASN A 148 0.44 -10.50 9.82
C ASN A 148 1.44 -9.33 9.77
N ALA A 149 2.39 -9.41 8.84
CA ALA A 149 3.46 -8.40 8.70
C ALA A 149 2.90 -7.02 8.35
N ASP A 150 1.82 -6.97 7.58
CA ASP A 150 1.16 -5.73 7.17
C ASP A 150 0.49 -5.06 8.38
N ALA A 151 -0.27 -5.83 9.17
CA ALA A 151 -0.92 -5.33 10.37
C ALA A 151 0.11 -4.85 11.42
N LEU A 152 1.23 -5.56 11.56
CA LEU A 152 2.34 -5.13 12.42
C LEU A 152 2.98 -3.84 11.91
N ALA A 153 3.24 -3.73 10.61
CA ALA A 153 3.84 -2.53 10.02
C ALA A 153 2.93 -1.30 10.20
N ASP A 154 1.64 -1.42 9.86
CA ASP A 154 0.67 -0.33 9.99
C ASP A 154 0.47 0.10 11.45
N LEU A 155 0.42 -0.87 12.39
CA LEU A 155 0.34 -0.56 13.82
C LEU A 155 1.63 0.10 14.33
N GLY A 156 2.79 -0.33 13.85
CA GLY A 156 4.08 0.26 14.19
C GLY A 156 4.20 1.71 13.74
N GLU A 157 3.81 2.00 12.49
CA GLU A 157 3.75 3.36 11.95
C GLU A 157 2.75 4.21 12.73
N PHE A 158 1.55 3.67 13.00
CA PHE A 158 0.57 4.36 13.83
C PHE A 158 1.16 4.76 15.19
N TYR A 159 1.81 3.83 15.90
CA TYR A 159 2.38 4.13 17.21
C TYR A 159 3.52 5.14 17.14
N LYS A 160 4.33 5.10 16.07
CA LYS A 160 5.43 6.05 15.84
C LYS A 160 4.91 7.48 15.65
N ASP A 161 3.84 7.66 14.84
CA ASP A 161 3.39 8.98 14.40
C ASP A 161 2.30 9.58 15.27
N ALA A 162 1.46 8.74 15.89
CA ALA A 162 0.33 9.20 16.65
C ALA A 162 0.74 9.86 17.99
N PRO A 163 0.14 11.00 18.36
CA PRO A 163 0.31 11.56 19.69
C PRO A 163 -0.12 10.59 20.80
N GLY A 164 0.54 10.68 21.97
CA GLY A 164 0.21 9.83 23.12
C GLY A 164 -1.26 9.88 23.54
N VAL A 165 -1.94 11.03 23.34
CA VAL A 165 -3.36 11.22 23.66
C VAL A 165 -4.30 10.32 22.84
N ILE A 166 -3.87 9.88 21.64
CA ILE A 166 -4.60 8.90 20.82
C ILE A 166 -3.96 7.50 20.90
N GLY A 167 -2.97 7.34 21.77
CA GLY A 167 -2.37 6.06 22.11
C GLY A 167 -1.11 5.70 21.36
N GLY A 168 -0.48 6.64 20.65
CA GLY A 168 0.86 6.50 20.09
C GLY A 168 1.94 6.44 21.19
N GLY A 169 3.19 6.21 20.78
CA GLY A 169 4.37 6.24 21.64
C GLY A 169 5.52 5.39 21.13
N ALA A 170 6.72 5.93 21.26
CA ALA A 170 7.95 5.30 20.77
C ALA A 170 8.19 3.90 21.36
N ASP A 171 7.90 3.70 22.66
CA ASP A 171 8.07 2.38 23.30
C ASP A 171 7.16 1.33 22.68
N LYS A 172 5.93 1.72 22.30
CA LYS A 172 4.99 0.83 21.63
C LYS A 172 5.48 0.47 20.22
N ALA A 173 5.92 1.49 19.46
CA ALA A 173 6.51 1.27 18.14
C ALA A 173 7.73 0.34 18.21
N ALA A 174 8.60 0.52 19.20
CA ALA A 174 9.75 -0.36 19.44
C ALA A 174 9.30 -1.80 19.77
N GLY A 175 8.23 -1.97 20.54
CA GLY A 175 7.63 -3.27 20.81
C GLY A 175 7.11 -3.97 19.54
N ILE A 176 6.53 -3.22 18.61
CA ILE A 176 6.11 -3.75 17.29
C ILE A 176 7.32 -4.10 16.42
N ALA A 177 8.36 -3.25 16.40
CA ALA A 177 9.59 -3.57 15.67
C ALA A 177 10.22 -4.90 16.15
N ALA A 178 10.19 -5.17 17.46
CA ALA A 178 10.65 -6.45 18.02
C ALA A 178 9.75 -7.66 17.65
N GLN A 179 8.49 -7.44 17.35
CA GLN A 179 7.61 -8.49 16.80
C GLN A 179 7.90 -8.72 15.31
N LEU A 180 8.06 -7.64 14.54
CA LEU A 180 8.44 -7.69 13.13
C LEU A 180 9.76 -8.43 12.91
N ASP A 181 10.74 -8.33 13.78
CA ASP A 181 12.01 -9.10 13.68
C ASP A 181 11.81 -10.60 13.48
N LYS A 182 10.70 -11.14 13.99
CA LYS A 182 10.38 -12.57 13.91
C LYS A 182 9.57 -12.95 12.67
N VAL A 183 9.07 -11.96 11.94
CA VAL A 183 8.14 -12.14 10.80
C VAL A 183 8.78 -11.60 9.53
N ASP A 184 9.27 -10.37 9.58
CA ASP A 184 9.91 -9.63 8.49
C ASP A 184 10.97 -8.67 9.03
N ALA A 185 12.22 -9.12 9.04
CA ALA A 185 13.34 -8.34 9.57
C ALA A 185 13.59 -7.05 8.76
N GLY A 186 13.30 -7.06 7.45
CA GLY A 186 13.40 -5.87 6.60
C GLY A 186 12.50 -4.75 7.11
N ARG A 187 11.22 -5.05 7.33
CA ARG A 187 10.24 -4.10 7.88
C ARG A 187 10.55 -3.69 9.32
N ALA A 188 11.13 -4.59 10.13
CA ALA A 188 11.56 -4.24 11.47
C ALA A 188 12.65 -3.15 11.46
N HIS A 189 13.62 -3.28 10.57
CA HIS A 189 14.66 -2.28 10.36
C HIS A 189 14.08 -0.98 9.76
N GLU A 190 13.12 -1.05 8.82
CA GLU A 190 12.45 0.15 8.32
C GLU A 190 11.76 0.94 9.43
N LEU A 191 10.97 0.27 10.28
CA LEU A 191 10.29 0.93 11.39
C LEU A 191 11.29 1.60 12.35
N ARG A 192 12.40 0.91 12.69
CA ARG A 192 13.48 1.51 13.51
C ARG A 192 14.12 2.71 12.83
N GLY A 193 14.37 2.60 11.53
CA GLY A 193 14.91 3.70 10.73
C GLY A 193 14.02 4.94 10.79
N ARG A 194 12.71 4.75 10.57
CA ARG A 194 11.72 5.83 10.65
C ARG A 194 11.59 6.42 12.08
N MET A 195 11.69 5.59 13.12
CA MET A 195 11.73 6.06 14.51
C MET A 195 12.97 6.91 14.79
N ALA A 196 14.14 6.49 14.32
CA ALA A 196 15.39 7.23 14.44
C ALA A 196 15.34 8.55 13.66
N GLU A 197 14.79 8.54 12.45
CA GLU A 197 14.57 9.73 11.64
C GLU A 197 13.64 10.74 12.33
N GLY A 198 12.53 10.27 12.89
CA GLY A 198 11.60 11.10 13.68
C GLY A 198 12.25 11.73 14.92
N SER A 199 13.24 11.06 15.51
CA SER A 199 14.06 11.61 16.60
C SER A 199 15.28 12.41 16.12
N LYS A 200 15.45 12.60 14.81
CA LYS A 200 16.56 13.29 14.14
C LYS A 200 17.92 12.62 14.32
N ASP A 201 17.95 11.34 14.67
CA ASP A 201 19.16 10.53 14.65
C ASP A 201 19.36 9.94 13.24
N TYR A 202 19.75 10.81 12.30
CA TYR A 202 19.89 10.46 10.88
C TYR A 202 20.98 9.41 10.64
N GLY A 203 21.99 9.34 11.51
CA GLY A 203 23.05 8.32 11.42
C GLY A 203 22.52 6.91 11.72
N THR A 204 21.69 6.78 12.74
CA THR A 204 20.98 5.54 13.05
C THR A 204 19.94 5.23 11.99
N ALA A 205 19.15 6.22 11.55
CA ALA A 205 18.13 6.05 10.51
C ALA A 205 18.74 5.44 9.23
N GLU A 206 19.81 6.03 8.71
CA GLU A 206 20.50 5.53 7.52
C GLU A 206 21.02 4.11 7.70
N ARG A 207 21.62 3.80 8.85
CA ARG A 207 22.11 2.47 9.15
C ARG A 207 20.99 1.44 9.16
N GLU A 208 19.87 1.76 9.80
CA GLU A 208 18.71 0.88 9.87
C GLU A 208 18.09 0.67 8.47
N PHE A 209 17.92 1.71 7.65
CA PHE A 209 17.42 1.56 6.28
C PHE A 209 18.35 0.72 5.39
N LYS A 210 19.67 0.84 5.54
CA LYS A 210 20.63 -0.05 4.86
C LYS A 210 20.52 -1.49 5.34
N GLN A 211 20.27 -1.70 6.63
CA GLN A 211 20.03 -3.04 7.18
C GLN A 211 18.71 -3.61 6.67
N ALA A 212 17.64 -2.78 6.52
CA ALA A 212 16.39 -3.19 5.90
C ALA A 212 16.60 -3.76 4.49
N VAL A 213 17.39 -3.06 3.64
CA VAL A 213 17.75 -3.55 2.30
C VAL A 213 18.48 -4.90 2.36
N SER A 214 19.36 -5.10 3.35
CA SER A 214 20.15 -6.33 3.46
C SER A 214 19.37 -7.50 4.04
N ALA A 215 18.40 -7.23 4.91
CA ALA A 215 17.60 -8.22 5.63
C ALA A 215 16.28 -8.58 4.94
N GLY A 216 15.77 -7.71 4.07
CA GLY A 216 14.50 -7.89 3.39
C GLY A 216 14.53 -9.05 2.39
N ALA A 217 13.49 -9.88 2.41
CA ALA A 217 13.31 -10.94 1.41
C ALA A 217 13.09 -10.37 0.01
N HIS A 218 12.48 -9.19 -0.09
CA HIS A 218 12.18 -8.47 -1.32
C HIS A 218 12.75 -7.04 -1.24
N PRO A 219 14.07 -6.86 -1.41
CA PRO A 219 14.78 -5.61 -1.07
C PRO A 219 14.41 -4.40 -1.94
N ALA A 220 13.60 -4.57 -3.00
CA ALA A 220 13.22 -3.48 -3.88
C ALA A 220 12.48 -2.36 -3.13
N LEU A 221 11.56 -2.72 -2.23
CA LEU A 221 10.81 -1.74 -1.43
C LEU A 221 11.67 -1.05 -0.38
N GLN A 222 12.60 -1.78 0.24
CA GLN A 222 13.56 -1.21 1.18
C GLN A 222 14.51 -0.20 0.48
N TRP A 223 14.86 -0.45 -0.80
CA TRP A 223 15.56 0.53 -1.61
C TRP A 223 14.74 1.80 -1.84
N VAL A 224 13.40 1.68 -2.02
CA VAL A 224 12.50 2.84 -2.12
C VAL A 224 12.54 3.68 -0.85
N THR A 225 12.42 3.03 0.32
CA THR A 225 12.49 3.70 1.62
C THR A 225 13.81 4.45 1.80
N LEU A 226 14.93 3.80 1.46
CA LEU A 226 16.26 4.42 1.53
C LEU A 226 16.41 5.57 0.54
N ALA A 227 15.85 5.46 -0.68
CA ALA A 227 15.84 6.55 -1.66
C ALA A 227 15.01 7.75 -1.17
N GLY A 228 13.84 7.48 -0.54
CA GLY A 228 13.01 8.48 0.11
C GLY A 228 13.75 9.23 1.21
N PHE A 229 14.44 8.51 2.10
CA PHE A 229 15.29 9.09 3.12
C PHE A 229 16.33 10.04 2.53
N TYR A 230 17.07 9.60 1.52
CA TYR A 230 18.08 10.45 0.87
C TYR A 230 17.46 11.67 0.19
N ARG A 231 16.28 11.55 -0.42
CA ARG A 231 15.53 12.68 -0.99
C ARG A 231 15.18 13.73 0.08
N GLU A 232 14.66 13.30 1.22
CA GLU A 232 14.23 14.20 2.30
C GLU A 232 15.40 14.98 2.90
N HIS A 233 16.60 14.39 2.83
CA HIS A 233 17.83 15.01 3.30
C HIS A 233 18.68 15.64 2.16
N GLU A 234 18.11 15.82 0.96
CA GLU A 234 18.74 16.44 -0.21
C GLU A 234 20.07 15.76 -0.63
N ARG A 235 20.24 14.49 -0.29
CA ARG A 235 21.42 13.68 -0.64
C ARG A 235 21.25 13.07 -2.02
N TRP A 236 21.29 13.89 -3.04
CA TRP A 236 20.89 13.54 -4.41
C TRP A 236 21.68 12.40 -5.02
N ALA A 237 22.99 12.35 -4.84
CA ALA A 237 23.83 11.28 -5.39
C ALA A 237 23.53 9.92 -4.73
N ASP A 238 23.26 9.91 -3.42
CA ASP A 238 22.86 8.70 -2.69
C ASP A 238 21.46 8.27 -3.09
N MET A 239 20.54 9.22 -3.29
CA MET A 239 19.19 8.95 -3.82
C MET A 239 19.26 8.31 -5.21
N ASP A 240 20.02 8.88 -6.14
CA ASP A 240 20.19 8.33 -7.48
C ASP A 240 20.77 6.89 -7.41
N SER A 241 21.74 6.66 -6.54
CA SER A 241 22.29 5.32 -6.29
C SER A 241 21.24 4.35 -5.75
N ALA A 242 20.38 4.78 -4.82
CA ALA A 242 19.32 3.97 -4.28
C ALA A 242 18.23 3.66 -5.33
N VAL A 243 17.89 4.61 -6.21
CA VAL A 243 17.00 4.39 -7.36
C VAL A 243 17.56 3.32 -8.31
N HIS A 244 18.86 3.32 -8.58
CA HIS A 244 19.48 2.22 -9.32
C HIS A 244 19.41 0.90 -8.55
N GLY A 245 19.46 0.93 -7.23
CA GLY A 245 19.22 -0.23 -6.36
C GLY A 245 17.82 -0.81 -6.55
N ILE A 246 16.78 0.05 -6.64
CA ILE A 246 15.40 -0.37 -6.96
C ILE A 246 15.36 -1.12 -8.29
N LEU A 247 15.88 -0.51 -9.36
CA LEU A 247 15.88 -1.10 -10.70
C LEU A 247 16.59 -2.47 -10.73
N ALA A 248 17.75 -2.55 -10.07
CA ALA A 248 18.52 -3.80 -9.99
C ALA A 248 17.80 -4.89 -9.17
N ALA A 249 17.05 -4.52 -8.12
CA ALA A 249 16.28 -5.45 -7.32
C ALA A 249 15.06 -5.97 -8.09
N VAL A 250 14.30 -5.08 -8.73
CA VAL A 250 13.13 -5.46 -9.56
C VAL A 250 13.53 -6.36 -10.73
N ALA A 251 14.69 -6.12 -11.34
CA ALA A 251 15.18 -6.98 -12.42
C ALA A 251 15.43 -8.44 -11.98
N ARG A 252 15.61 -8.68 -10.67
CA ARG A 252 15.83 -10.02 -10.07
C ARG A 252 14.55 -10.61 -9.50
N ASP A 253 13.57 -9.79 -9.14
CA ASP A 253 12.29 -10.20 -8.56
C ASP A 253 11.13 -9.58 -9.32
N LYS A 254 10.55 -10.40 -10.21
CA LYS A 254 9.39 -10.00 -11.02
C LYS A 254 8.12 -9.67 -10.19
N HIS A 255 8.10 -10.03 -8.90
CA HIS A 255 6.99 -9.71 -7.99
C HIS A 255 7.16 -8.35 -7.29
N ALA A 256 8.29 -7.70 -7.48
CA ALA A 256 8.59 -6.40 -6.88
C ALA A 256 8.18 -5.20 -7.75
N GLY A 257 7.26 -5.37 -8.70
CA GLY A 257 6.87 -4.33 -9.66
C GLY A 257 6.39 -3.03 -9.01
N VAL A 258 5.71 -3.10 -7.85
CA VAL A 258 5.24 -1.92 -7.11
C VAL A 258 6.38 -0.96 -6.73
N ALA A 259 7.59 -1.47 -6.50
CA ALA A 259 8.75 -0.63 -6.22
C ALA A 259 9.14 0.31 -7.39
N LEU A 260 8.71 -0.01 -8.63
CA LEU A 260 8.86 0.91 -9.77
C LEU A 260 7.93 2.11 -9.64
N TYR A 261 6.68 1.89 -9.22
CA TYR A 261 5.72 2.95 -8.95
C TYR A 261 6.25 3.88 -7.84
N ASP A 262 6.67 3.32 -6.72
CA ASP A 262 7.18 4.09 -5.59
C ASP A 262 8.51 4.79 -5.92
N GLY A 263 9.39 4.14 -6.68
CA GLY A 263 10.64 4.75 -7.16
C GLY A 263 10.39 5.93 -8.10
N ALA A 264 9.38 5.84 -8.97
CA ALA A 264 8.93 6.98 -9.77
C ALA A 264 8.42 8.12 -8.89
N SER A 265 7.75 7.81 -7.76
CA SER A 265 7.33 8.80 -6.75
C SER A 265 8.51 9.55 -6.15
N VAL A 266 9.57 8.84 -5.78
CA VAL A 266 10.80 9.46 -5.25
C VAL A 266 11.38 10.46 -6.25
N LEU A 267 11.54 10.07 -7.51
CA LEU A 267 12.09 10.94 -8.57
C LEU A 267 11.20 12.15 -8.83
N THR A 268 9.89 11.95 -8.94
CA THR A 268 8.92 13.03 -9.21
C THR A 268 8.88 14.04 -8.06
N SER A 269 8.86 13.55 -6.82
CA SER A 269 8.88 14.40 -5.61
C SER A 269 10.19 15.18 -5.49
N ALA A 270 11.29 14.60 -5.94
CA ALA A 270 12.60 15.28 -6.04
C ALA A 270 12.68 16.25 -7.24
N LYS A 271 11.69 16.24 -8.14
CA LYS A 271 11.70 16.96 -9.43
C LYS A 271 12.93 16.62 -10.28
N ARG A 272 13.32 15.35 -10.27
CA ARG A 272 14.50 14.82 -10.97
C ARG A 272 14.09 13.74 -11.95
N ASP A 273 14.83 13.66 -13.04
CA ASP A 273 14.73 12.66 -14.10
C ASP A 273 13.27 12.20 -14.45
N PRO A 274 12.45 13.12 -14.99
CA PRO A 274 11.07 12.78 -15.33
C PRO A 274 10.98 11.68 -16.41
N ALA A 275 12.03 11.52 -17.22
CA ALA A 275 12.08 10.47 -18.24
C ALA A 275 12.24 9.08 -17.58
N LEU A 276 13.13 8.96 -16.59
CA LEU A 276 13.28 7.73 -15.83
C LEU A 276 12.01 7.42 -15.02
N ALA A 277 11.40 8.43 -14.37
CA ALA A 277 10.14 8.27 -13.66
C ALA A 277 9.01 7.74 -14.58
N ALA A 278 8.89 8.30 -15.79
CA ALA A 278 7.93 7.83 -16.79
C ALA A 278 8.21 6.36 -17.19
N LYS A 279 9.49 6.04 -17.46
CA LYS A 279 9.89 4.66 -17.79
C LYS A 279 9.58 3.67 -16.69
N MET A 280 9.81 4.03 -15.42
CA MET A 280 9.48 3.19 -14.28
C MET A 280 7.97 2.93 -14.18
N LEU A 281 7.12 3.94 -14.43
CA LEU A 281 5.67 3.74 -14.48
C LEU A 281 5.23 2.87 -15.66
N GLU A 282 5.83 3.03 -16.83
CA GLU A 282 5.58 2.15 -18.00
C GLU A 282 5.92 0.69 -17.66
N ASP A 283 7.08 0.45 -17.05
CA ASP A 283 7.51 -0.89 -16.65
C ASP A 283 6.60 -1.48 -15.55
N TYR A 284 6.15 -0.65 -14.60
CA TYR A 284 5.16 -1.06 -13.61
C TYR A 284 3.85 -1.48 -14.28
N LEU A 285 3.30 -0.66 -15.17
CA LEU A 285 2.05 -0.94 -15.89
C LEU A 285 2.14 -2.18 -16.77
N ALA A 286 3.31 -2.48 -17.31
CA ALA A 286 3.57 -3.69 -18.07
C ALA A 286 3.80 -4.94 -17.20
N SER A 287 4.09 -4.76 -15.90
CA SER A 287 4.37 -5.87 -14.98
C SER A 287 3.12 -6.67 -14.65
N SER A 288 3.31 -7.91 -14.17
CA SER A 288 2.25 -8.76 -13.62
C SER A 288 2.00 -8.53 -12.13
N SER A 289 2.77 -7.65 -11.49
CA SER A 289 2.75 -7.37 -10.04
C SER A 289 2.14 -6.01 -9.73
N LYS A 290 1.02 -5.70 -10.38
CA LYS A 290 0.19 -4.56 -10.00
C LYS A 290 -0.54 -4.87 -8.69
N THR A 291 -0.79 -3.84 -7.89
CA THR A 291 -1.46 -3.95 -6.59
C THR A 291 -2.48 -2.84 -6.42
N GLU A 292 -3.43 -3.02 -5.51
CA GLU A 292 -4.39 -1.98 -5.13
C GLU A 292 -3.75 -0.77 -4.44
N ASP A 293 -2.56 -0.91 -3.87
CA ASP A 293 -1.83 0.20 -3.24
C ASP A 293 -1.21 1.15 -4.28
N ALA A 294 -0.99 0.64 -5.50
CA ALA A 294 -0.51 1.41 -6.64
C ALA A 294 -1.43 1.19 -7.86
N PRO A 295 -2.69 1.65 -7.82
CA PRO A 295 -3.68 1.30 -8.83
C PRO A 295 -3.26 1.73 -10.24
N ALA A 296 -3.48 0.85 -11.22
CA ALA A 296 -3.06 1.11 -12.59
C ALA A 296 -3.66 2.41 -13.16
N PHE A 297 -4.91 2.75 -12.81
CA PHE A 297 -5.52 4.01 -13.26
C PHE A 297 -4.85 5.25 -12.64
N ILE A 298 -4.32 5.16 -11.42
CA ILE A 298 -3.52 6.26 -10.81
C ILE A 298 -2.17 6.35 -11.51
N ALA A 299 -1.48 5.22 -11.71
CA ALA A 299 -0.20 5.17 -12.42
C ALA A 299 -0.31 5.75 -13.85
N LEU A 300 -1.39 5.42 -14.59
CA LEU A 300 -1.68 5.96 -15.92
C LEU A 300 -1.89 7.48 -15.91
N ASN A 301 -2.69 8.00 -14.97
CA ASN A 301 -2.89 9.45 -14.84
C ASN A 301 -1.58 10.17 -14.50
N TRP A 302 -0.74 9.54 -13.69
CA TRP A 302 0.55 10.10 -13.36
C TRP A 302 1.53 10.06 -14.54
N LEU A 303 1.60 8.92 -15.24
CA LEU A 303 2.38 8.80 -16.47
C LEU A 303 1.95 9.84 -17.51
N ALA A 304 0.65 10.08 -17.65
CA ALA A 304 0.13 11.13 -18.54
C ALA A 304 0.68 12.53 -18.19
N ARG A 305 0.75 12.86 -16.88
CA ARG A 305 1.33 14.15 -16.45
C ARG A 305 2.84 14.25 -16.79
N LEU A 306 3.56 13.15 -16.59
CA LEU A 306 4.99 13.12 -16.95
C LEU A 306 5.20 13.23 -18.48
N LYS A 307 4.36 12.56 -19.28
CA LYS A 307 4.40 12.65 -20.75
C LYS A 307 4.09 14.07 -21.25
N ASP A 308 3.11 14.76 -20.64
CA ASP A 308 2.88 16.19 -20.93
C ASP A 308 4.10 17.05 -20.59
N GLN A 309 4.72 16.82 -19.45
CA GLN A 309 5.94 17.53 -19.04
C GLN A 309 7.09 17.28 -20.02
N LEU A 310 7.17 16.09 -20.61
CA LEU A 310 8.17 15.71 -21.63
C LEU A 310 7.79 16.17 -23.06
N GLY A 311 6.60 16.78 -23.24
CA GLY A 311 6.13 17.29 -24.54
C GLY A 311 5.36 16.28 -25.38
N ASP A 312 5.10 15.07 -24.90
CA ASP A 312 4.31 14.03 -25.59
C ASP A 312 2.83 14.05 -25.17
N THR A 313 2.12 15.10 -25.58
CA THR A 313 0.69 15.26 -25.28
C THR A 313 -0.18 14.19 -25.93
N ALA A 314 0.23 13.61 -27.05
CA ALA A 314 -0.54 12.56 -27.72
C ALA A 314 -0.57 11.28 -26.87
N ALA A 315 0.59 10.83 -26.39
CA ALA A 315 0.67 9.70 -25.48
C ALA A 315 -0.01 10.01 -24.14
N ALA A 316 0.14 11.22 -23.59
CA ALA A 316 -0.54 11.62 -22.36
C ALA A 316 -2.05 11.47 -22.44
N ASN A 317 -2.68 11.86 -23.56
CA ASN A 317 -4.12 11.70 -23.76
C ASN A 317 -4.54 10.22 -23.87
N GLN A 318 -3.69 9.37 -24.46
CA GLN A 318 -3.94 7.93 -24.52
C GLN A 318 -3.92 7.31 -23.11
N GLU A 319 -2.96 7.66 -22.26
CA GLU A 319 -2.88 7.16 -20.88
C GLU A 319 -4.11 7.60 -20.05
N ARG A 320 -4.56 8.85 -20.19
CA ARG A 320 -5.80 9.32 -19.52
C ARG A 320 -7.03 8.54 -19.96
N ALA A 321 -7.15 8.25 -21.27
CA ALA A 321 -8.26 7.46 -21.77
C ALA A 321 -8.24 6.02 -21.22
N GLN A 322 -7.05 5.41 -21.09
CA GLN A 322 -6.90 4.10 -20.48
C GLN A 322 -7.23 4.14 -18.97
N ALA A 323 -6.79 5.16 -18.24
CA ALA A 323 -7.12 5.33 -16.83
C ALA A 323 -8.65 5.41 -16.60
N LEU A 324 -9.35 6.21 -17.41
CA LEU A 324 -10.81 6.35 -17.36
C LEU A 324 -11.53 5.03 -17.66
N ALA A 325 -10.98 4.20 -18.55
CA ALA A 325 -11.56 2.90 -18.88
C ALA A 325 -11.42 1.86 -17.74
N LEU A 326 -10.48 2.06 -16.81
CA LEU A 326 -10.29 1.19 -15.63
C LEU A 326 -11.14 1.62 -14.43
N ALA A 327 -11.39 2.93 -14.30
CA ALA A 327 -12.05 3.52 -13.13
C ALA A 327 -12.77 4.82 -13.57
N HIS A 328 -14.00 4.69 -14.09
CA HIS A 328 -14.73 5.83 -14.67
C HIS A 328 -15.13 6.90 -13.65
N ASP A 329 -15.34 6.51 -12.39
CA ASP A 329 -15.69 7.43 -11.30
C ASP A 329 -14.48 8.07 -10.61
N PHE A 330 -13.27 7.64 -10.95
CA PHE A 330 -12.06 8.19 -10.34
C PHE A 330 -11.81 9.62 -10.84
N LYS A 331 -11.72 10.54 -9.89
CA LYS A 331 -11.39 11.95 -10.16
C LYS A 331 -9.99 12.22 -9.62
N PRO A 332 -8.97 12.28 -10.50
CA PRO A 332 -7.63 12.60 -10.04
C PRO A 332 -7.60 14.00 -9.41
N ASP A 333 -6.96 14.13 -8.26
CA ASP A 333 -6.78 15.42 -7.61
C ASP A 333 -6.06 16.40 -8.55
N ARG A 334 -6.60 17.63 -8.65
CA ARG A 334 -6.06 18.67 -9.54
C ARG A 334 -4.65 19.12 -9.13
N ASP A 335 -4.27 18.93 -7.88
CA ASP A 335 -3.05 19.48 -7.30
C ASP A 335 -1.89 18.48 -7.24
N GLY A 336 -2.06 17.24 -7.73
CA GLY A 336 -0.93 16.29 -7.93
C GLY A 336 -0.21 15.87 -6.66
N GLN A 337 -0.82 15.98 -5.49
CA GLN A 337 -0.29 15.47 -4.23
C GLN A 337 -0.73 14.01 -4.05
N HIS A 338 0.15 13.09 -4.43
CA HIS A 338 0.13 11.70 -4.00
C HIS A 338 1.36 11.42 -3.17
#